data_9d914bc5150e0de7c38bc622e4bf4c40
#
_entry.id   9d914bc5150e0de7c38bc622e4bf4c40
#
_cell.length_a   1.000
_cell.length_b   1.000
_cell.length_c   1.000
_cell.angle_alpha   90.00
_cell.angle_beta   90.00
_cell.angle_gamma   90.00
#
_symmetry.space_group_name_H-M   'P 1'
#
loop_
_entity.id
_entity.type
_entity.pdbx_description
1 polymer ?
#
loop_
_entity_poly.entity_id
_entity_poly.type
_entity_poly.pdbx_seq_one_letter_code
_entity_poly.pdbx_strand_id
1 'polypeptide(L)'
;LDKMADNGLSQSMLEKERTLISKLYRTAIGWRVVDANLASVLKVEGRKSPEREIFTDEQVTLILNQKNTPTGQMVIALLACGVRIYELLHFKHEDFHRTESGAYLIGGCKTEAGRNRIIPILDFGIPVFEHAYATSVENGPLFPNGKGGFWNEKNWRNRKFYPFLEEIGIQPNPYDENGKRKPEFAGKLATYTPY
;
A
#
# COMPACT_ATOMS: atom_id res chain seq x y z
N LEU A 1 -24.51 11.60 12.92
CA LEU A 1 -23.91 11.08 11.68
C LEU A 1 -24.45 11.87 10.46
N ASP A 2 -25.73 12.23 10.44
CA ASP A 2 -26.36 12.95 9.29
C ASP A 2 -25.63 14.27 8.95
N LYS A 3 -25.39 15.13 9.94
CA LYS A 3 -24.57 16.36 9.73
C LYS A 3 -23.16 16.08 9.21
N MET A 4 -22.58 14.94 9.53
CA MET A 4 -21.26 14.54 9.03
C MET A 4 -21.36 14.06 7.58
N ALA A 5 -22.43 13.37 7.22
CA ALA A 5 -22.73 12.98 5.85
C ALA A 5 -22.97 14.20 4.96
N ASP A 6 -23.76 15.17 5.44
CA ASP A 6 -24.03 16.45 4.77
C ASP A 6 -22.75 17.27 4.53
N ASN A 7 -21.76 17.15 5.42
CA ASN A 7 -20.42 17.72 5.25
C ASN A 7 -19.53 16.94 4.27
N GLY A 8 -20.07 15.95 3.56
CA GLY A 8 -19.37 15.20 2.51
C GLY A 8 -18.37 14.15 3.00
N LEU A 9 -18.48 13.69 4.26
CA LEU A 9 -17.64 12.60 4.74
C LEU A 9 -17.92 11.30 3.96
N SER A 10 -16.87 10.49 3.79
CA SER A 10 -17.02 9.18 3.15
C SER A 10 -17.78 8.19 4.03
N GLN A 11 -18.51 7.27 3.41
CA GLN A 11 -19.22 6.21 4.10
C GLN A 11 -18.30 5.43 5.06
N SER A 12 -17.08 5.11 4.62
CA SER A 12 -16.08 4.41 5.46
C SER A 12 -15.69 5.21 6.71
N MET A 13 -15.68 6.56 6.65
CA MET A 13 -15.42 7.38 7.83
C MET A 13 -16.60 7.34 8.80
N LEU A 14 -17.82 7.47 8.28
CA LEU A 14 -19.04 7.38 9.08
C LEU A 14 -19.22 6.00 9.75
N GLU A 15 -18.84 4.93 9.07
CA GLU A 15 -18.82 3.58 9.64
C GLU A 15 -17.82 3.43 10.80
N LYS A 16 -16.65 4.10 10.70
CA LYS A 16 -15.68 4.14 11.81
C LYS A 16 -16.24 4.89 13.01
N GLU A 17 -16.90 6.04 12.78
CA GLU A 17 -17.56 6.79 13.85
C GLU A 17 -18.68 5.97 14.52
N ARG A 18 -19.55 5.31 13.73
CA ARG A 18 -20.56 4.40 14.29
C ARG A 18 -19.91 3.28 15.11
N THR A 19 -18.79 2.73 14.64
CA THR A 19 -18.08 1.67 15.35
C THR A 19 -17.52 2.18 16.67
N LEU A 20 -16.98 3.40 16.71
CA LEU A 20 -16.50 4.03 17.94
C LEU A 20 -17.65 4.24 18.93
N ILE A 21 -18.76 4.83 18.46
CA ILE A 21 -19.96 5.04 19.29
C ILE A 21 -20.46 3.70 19.84
N SER A 22 -20.52 2.65 18.99
CA SER A 22 -20.94 1.30 19.42
C SER A 22 -20.03 0.71 20.52
N LYS A 23 -18.71 0.95 20.43
CA LYS A 23 -17.78 0.54 21.48
C LYS A 23 -18.04 1.27 22.81
N LEU A 24 -18.31 2.58 22.76
CA LEU A 24 -18.64 3.38 23.95
C LEU A 24 -19.93 2.85 24.62
N TYR A 25 -20.98 2.56 23.82
CA TYR A 25 -22.20 1.95 24.35
C TYR A 25 -21.95 0.60 25.02
N ARG A 26 -21.13 -0.27 24.40
CA ARG A 26 -20.79 -1.57 25.01
C ARG A 26 -20.11 -1.42 26.37
N THR A 27 -19.21 -0.45 26.50
CA THR A 27 -18.55 -0.13 27.76
C THR A 27 -19.57 0.38 28.80
N ALA A 28 -20.46 1.31 28.40
CA ALA A 28 -21.49 1.87 29.28
C ALA A 28 -22.52 0.81 29.74
N ILE A 29 -22.88 -0.15 28.87
CA ILE A 29 -23.70 -1.33 29.24
C ILE A 29 -22.97 -2.17 30.29
N GLY A 30 -21.67 -2.43 30.10
CA GLY A 30 -20.86 -3.16 31.08
C GLY A 30 -20.82 -2.48 32.46
N TRP A 31 -20.87 -1.15 32.50
CA TRP A 31 -20.95 -0.37 33.71
C TRP A 31 -22.39 -0.16 34.23
N ARG A 32 -23.39 -0.72 33.55
CA ARG A 32 -24.82 -0.55 33.86
C ARG A 32 -25.32 0.90 33.88
N VAL A 33 -24.73 1.74 33.02
CA VAL A 33 -25.10 3.16 32.81
C VAL A 33 -26.23 3.27 31.79
N VAL A 34 -26.26 2.36 30.81
CA VAL A 34 -27.31 2.26 29.78
C VAL A 34 -27.68 0.79 29.55
N ASP A 35 -28.89 0.53 29.07
CA ASP A 35 -29.41 -0.84 28.91
C ASP A 35 -29.22 -1.37 27.47
N ALA A 36 -29.07 -0.49 26.50
CA ALA A 36 -29.01 -0.88 25.09
C ALA A 36 -27.98 -0.07 24.27
N ASN A 37 -27.46 -0.69 23.21
CA ASN A 37 -26.57 -0.05 22.26
C ASN A 37 -27.37 0.63 21.13
N LEU A 38 -27.65 1.91 21.28
CA LEU A 38 -28.39 2.69 20.29
C LEU A 38 -27.60 2.93 18.99
N ALA A 39 -26.29 2.74 18.98
CA ALA A 39 -25.51 2.84 17.75
C ALA A 39 -25.81 1.71 16.74
N SER A 40 -26.42 0.60 17.19
CA SER A 40 -26.80 -0.52 16.32
C SER A 40 -27.87 -0.17 15.29
N VAL A 41 -28.73 0.80 15.60
CA VAL A 41 -29.83 1.25 14.72
C VAL A 41 -29.44 2.46 13.84
N LEU A 42 -28.24 3.01 14.01
CA LEU A 42 -27.78 4.13 13.20
C LEU A 42 -27.53 3.67 11.76
N LYS A 43 -28.23 4.26 10.82
CA LYS A 43 -27.92 4.12 9.39
C LYS A 43 -26.68 4.93 9.06
N VAL A 44 -25.88 4.40 8.15
CA VAL A 44 -24.66 5.07 7.66
C VAL A 44 -24.79 5.20 6.14
N GLU A 45 -25.09 6.40 5.70
CA GLU A 45 -25.15 6.75 4.29
C GLU A 45 -24.21 7.93 4.06
N GLY A 46 -23.14 7.70 3.31
CA GLY A 46 -22.13 8.71 2.99
C GLY A 46 -21.61 8.53 1.57
N ARG A 47 -20.72 9.42 1.15
CA ARG A 47 -20.11 9.32 -0.16
C ARG A 47 -19.32 8.01 -0.29
N LYS A 48 -19.73 7.13 -1.22
CA LYS A 48 -18.97 5.93 -1.55
C LYS A 48 -17.62 6.34 -2.18
N SER A 49 -16.54 5.71 -1.73
CA SER A 49 -15.26 5.84 -2.41
C SER A 49 -15.33 5.09 -3.74
N PRO A 50 -14.80 5.65 -4.84
CA PRO A 50 -14.67 4.91 -6.08
C PRO A 50 -13.82 3.64 -5.85
N GLU A 51 -14.19 2.57 -6.53
CA GLU A 51 -13.36 1.36 -6.55
C GLU A 51 -12.02 1.70 -7.22
N ARG A 52 -10.97 1.04 -6.75
CA ARG A 52 -9.65 1.16 -7.37
C ARG A 52 -9.53 0.14 -8.48
N GLU A 53 -8.94 0.54 -9.56
CA GLU A 53 -8.69 -0.33 -10.68
C GLU A 53 -7.43 -1.17 -10.44
N ILE A 54 -7.40 -2.35 -11.06
CA ILE A 54 -6.22 -3.19 -11.19
C ILE A 54 -5.56 -2.90 -12.55
N PHE A 55 -4.26 -3.12 -12.65
CA PHE A 55 -3.56 -2.97 -13.93
C PHE A 55 -4.10 -3.97 -14.97
N THR A 56 -4.28 -3.50 -16.21
CA THR A 56 -4.57 -4.38 -17.35
C THR A 56 -3.31 -5.13 -17.78
N ASP A 57 -3.46 -6.17 -18.59
CA ASP A 57 -2.32 -6.96 -19.10
C ASP A 57 -1.34 -6.11 -19.92
N GLU A 58 -1.86 -5.13 -20.68
CA GLU A 58 -1.03 -4.19 -21.45
C GLU A 58 -0.23 -3.28 -20.50
N GLN A 59 -0.84 -2.80 -19.42
CA GLN A 59 -0.17 -1.97 -18.41
C GLN A 59 0.88 -2.77 -17.64
N VAL A 60 0.58 -4.02 -17.29
CA VAL A 60 1.57 -4.93 -16.71
C VAL A 60 2.76 -5.12 -17.64
N THR A 61 2.51 -5.30 -18.94
CA THR A 61 3.58 -5.40 -19.96
C THR A 61 4.44 -4.14 -20.00
N LEU A 62 3.83 -2.95 -19.96
CA LEU A 62 4.58 -1.67 -19.87
C LEU A 62 5.47 -1.61 -18.64
N ILE A 63 4.96 -2.06 -17.48
CA ILE A 63 5.72 -2.10 -16.23
C ILE A 63 6.89 -3.09 -16.34
N LEU A 64 6.66 -4.30 -16.86
CA LEU A 64 7.70 -5.33 -17.01
C LEU A 64 8.84 -4.89 -17.94
N ASN A 65 8.54 -4.08 -18.96
CA ASN A 65 9.55 -3.49 -19.84
C ASN A 65 10.50 -2.51 -19.10
N GLN A 66 10.13 -2.04 -17.90
CA GLN A 66 10.93 -1.13 -17.07
C GLN A 66 11.86 -1.84 -16.08
N LYS A 67 12.12 -3.12 -16.25
CA LYS A 67 12.97 -3.95 -15.36
C LYS A 67 14.38 -3.43 -15.14
N ASN A 68 14.88 -2.56 -16.00
CA ASN A 68 16.21 -1.95 -15.91
C ASN A 68 16.24 -0.62 -15.13
N THR A 69 15.08 -0.11 -14.68
CA THR A 69 14.99 1.11 -13.89
C THR A 69 14.77 0.77 -12.41
N PRO A 70 15.39 1.51 -11.46
CA PRO A 70 15.22 1.20 -10.04
C PRO A 70 13.75 1.21 -9.57
N THR A 71 12.95 2.17 -10.06
CA THR A 71 11.52 2.24 -9.70
C THR A 71 10.73 1.12 -10.36
N GLY A 72 11.00 0.80 -11.64
CA GLY A 72 10.39 -0.33 -12.34
C GLY A 72 10.64 -1.65 -11.62
N GLN A 73 11.87 -1.91 -11.18
CA GLN A 73 12.22 -3.09 -10.39
C GLN A 73 11.37 -3.19 -9.11
N MET A 74 11.20 -2.11 -8.37
CA MET A 74 10.39 -2.11 -7.14
C MET A 74 8.89 -2.32 -7.44
N VAL A 75 8.37 -1.78 -8.54
CA VAL A 75 6.97 -2.02 -8.96
C VAL A 75 6.78 -3.46 -9.41
N ILE A 76 7.72 -4.02 -10.18
CA ILE A 76 7.74 -5.45 -10.56
C ILE A 76 7.79 -6.34 -9.32
N ALA A 77 8.63 -5.99 -8.33
CA ALA A 77 8.71 -6.72 -7.07
C ALA A 77 7.38 -6.73 -6.31
N LEU A 78 6.66 -5.59 -6.26
CA LEU A 78 5.31 -5.52 -5.67
C LEU A 78 4.31 -6.44 -6.40
N LEU A 79 4.33 -6.46 -7.74
CA LEU A 79 3.46 -7.33 -8.54
C LEU A 79 3.80 -8.81 -8.33
N ALA A 80 5.09 -9.14 -8.20
CA ALA A 80 5.56 -10.52 -8.12
C ALA A 80 5.31 -11.19 -6.77
N CYS A 81 5.20 -10.43 -5.68
CA CYS A 81 5.01 -11.02 -4.35
C CYS A 81 3.75 -10.55 -3.62
N GLY A 82 3.00 -9.59 -4.15
CA GLY A 82 1.73 -9.13 -3.58
C GLY A 82 1.83 -8.59 -2.14
N VAL A 83 3.00 -8.15 -1.72
CA VAL A 83 3.22 -7.57 -0.39
C VAL A 83 2.75 -6.11 -0.34
N ARG A 84 2.53 -5.62 0.88
CA ARG A 84 2.28 -4.19 1.06
C ARG A 84 3.55 -3.41 0.77
N ILE A 85 3.36 -2.19 0.25
CA ILE A 85 4.49 -1.29 -0.04
C ILE A 85 5.40 -1.11 1.17
N TYR A 86 4.83 -0.93 2.38
CA TYR A 86 5.61 -0.82 3.60
C TYR A 86 6.51 -2.04 3.82
N GLU A 87 6.00 -3.25 3.57
CA GLU A 87 6.76 -4.49 3.71
C GLU A 87 7.90 -4.53 2.69
N LEU A 88 7.62 -4.25 1.40
CA LEU A 88 8.68 -4.22 0.37
C LEU A 88 9.81 -3.26 0.71
N LEU A 89 9.46 -2.04 1.17
CA LEU A 89 10.44 -1.00 1.48
C LEU A 89 11.28 -1.30 2.74
N HIS A 90 10.89 -2.31 3.54
CA HIS A 90 11.57 -2.69 4.78
C HIS A 90 12.17 -4.08 4.75
N PHE A 91 12.03 -4.84 3.64
CA PHE A 91 12.80 -6.05 3.47
C PHE A 91 14.29 -5.74 3.44
N LYS A 92 15.03 -6.58 4.12
CA LYS A 92 16.48 -6.53 4.19
C LYS A 92 17.11 -7.55 3.25
N HIS A 93 18.40 -7.41 3.03
CA HIS A 93 19.19 -8.34 2.25
C HIS A 93 18.96 -9.79 2.68
N GLU A 94 18.99 -10.08 3.98
CA GLU A 94 18.83 -11.40 4.56
C GLU A 94 17.44 -12.01 4.45
N ASP A 95 16.42 -11.22 4.10
CA ASP A 95 15.04 -11.71 3.97
C ASP A 95 14.77 -12.42 2.64
N PHE A 96 15.67 -12.27 1.65
CA PHE A 96 15.56 -12.93 0.34
C PHE A 96 16.23 -14.28 0.35
N HIS A 97 15.53 -15.31 -0.13
CA HIS A 97 16.01 -16.68 -0.22
C HIS A 97 15.78 -17.24 -1.62
N ARG A 98 16.83 -17.87 -2.17
CA ARG A 98 16.79 -18.57 -3.45
C ARG A 98 16.87 -20.07 -3.21
N THR A 99 16.04 -20.86 -3.92
CA THR A 99 16.04 -22.32 -3.93
C THR A 99 16.14 -22.84 -5.35
N GLU A 100 16.34 -24.14 -5.52
CA GLU A 100 16.35 -24.78 -6.84
C GLU A 100 15.00 -24.63 -7.57
N SER A 101 13.89 -24.61 -6.83
CA SER A 101 12.52 -24.57 -7.38
C SER A 101 11.89 -23.17 -7.43
N GLY A 102 12.57 -22.11 -6.96
CA GLY A 102 11.99 -20.76 -6.92
C GLY A 102 12.70 -19.82 -5.96
N ALA A 103 12.02 -18.74 -5.61
CA ALA A 103 12.50 -17.79 -4.61
C ALA A 103 11.38 -17.33 -3.68
N TYR A 104 11.74 -16.89 -2.49
CA TYR A 104 10.78 -16.39 -1.50
C TYR A 104 11.42 -15.34 -0.60
N LEU A 105 10.55 -14.57 0.07
CA LEU A 105 10.94 -13.66 1.14
C LEU A 105 10.46 -14.22 2.49
N ILE A 106 11.20 -13.95 3.55
CA ILE A 106 10.72 -14.13 4.92
C ILE A 106 10.41 -12.75 5.50
N GLY A 107 9.16 -12.50 5.90
CA GLY A 107 8.80 -11.20 6.43
C GLY A 107 7.32 -11.07 6.75
N GLY A 108 6.92 -9.84 6.97
CA GLY A 108 5.58 -9.44 7.40
C GLY A 108 5.62 -8.75 8.75
N CYS A 109 4.93 -7.61 8.87
CA CYS A 109 5.07 -6.75 10.06
C CYS A 109 3.75 -6.26 10.66
N LYS A 110 2.61 -6.45 9.97
CA LYS A 110 1.36 -5.80 10.39
C LYS A 110 0.65 -6.51 11.53
N THR A 111 0.75 -7.82 11.62
CA THR A 111 0.08 -8.65 12.64
C THR A 111 1.03 -9.69 13.17
N GLU A 112 0.82 -10.16 14.39
CA GLU A 112 1.62 -11.23 14.99
C GLU A 112 1.60 -12.51 14.15
N ALA A 113 0.43 -12.90 13.65
CA ALA A 113 0.27 -14.05 12.74
C ALA A 113 0.90 -13.82 11.35
N GLY A 114 1.19 -12.60 10.97
CA GLY A 114 1.84 -12.25 9.69
C GLY A 114 3.35 -12.09 9.78
N ARG A 115 3.94 -12.17 10.98
CA ARG A 115 5.39 -12.07 11.16
C ARG A 115 6.07 -13.33 10.66
N ASN A 116 7.24 -13.14 10.02
CA ASN A 116 8.09 -14.23 9.53
C ASN A 116 7.36 -15.23 8.61
N ARG A 117 6.34 -14.76 7.87
CA ARG A 117 5.68 -15.61 6.89
C ARG A 117 6.57 -15.78 5.65
N ILE A 118 6.48 -16.95 5.04
CA ILE A 118 7.08 -17.21 3.73
C ILE A 118 6.19 -16.57 2.67
N ILE A 119 6.79 -15.75 1.83
CA ILE A 119 6.12 -15.01 0.74
C ILE A 119 6.75 -15.47 -0.56
N PRO A 120 6.07 -16.29 -1.36
CA PRO A 120 6.61 -16.75 -2.64
C PRO A 120 6.75 -15.59 -3.61
N ILE A 121 7.76 -15.66 -4.47
CA ILE A 121 8.01 -14.70 -5.54
C ILE A 121 7.65 -15.39 -6.85
N LEU A 122 6.77 -14.79 -7.65
CA LEU A 122 6.44 -15.28 -8.98
C LEU A 122 7.67 -15.20 -9.91
N ASP A 123 7.78 -16.15 -10.84
CA ASP A 123 8.96 -16.36 -11.67
C ASP A 123 9.45 -15.10 -12.40
N PHE A 124 8.54 -14.29 -12.92
CA PHE A 124 8.90 -13.04 -13.62
C PHE A 124 9.59 -12.01 -12.71
N GLY A 125 9.40 -12.08 -11.41
CA GLY A 125 10.01 -11.17 -10.42
C GLY A 125 11.36 -11.66 -9.90
N ILE A 126 11.66 -12.96 -10.01
CA ILE A 126 12.90 -13.54 -9.46
C ILE A 126 14.15 -12.78 -9.91
N PRO A 127 14.35 -12.47 -11.21
CA PRO A 127 15.54 -11.74 -11.66
C PRO A 127 15.70 -10.37 -11.02
N VAL A 128 14.58 -9.70 -10.68
CA VAL A 128 14.60 -8.39 -10.00
C VAL A 128 15.09 -8.53 -8.57
N PHE A 129 14.63 -9.55 -7.85
CA PHE A 129 15.07 -9.81 -6.49
C PHE A 129 16.52 -10.30 -6.43
N GLU A 130 16.96 -11.13 -7.38
CA GLU A 130 18.37 -11.54 -7.51
C GLU A 130 19.27 -10.35 -7.75
N HIS A 131 18.87 -9.42 -8.63
CA HIS A 131 19.61 -8.19 -8.86
C HIS A 131 19.66 -7.31 -7.61
N ALA A 132 18.53 -7.13 -6.93
CA ALA A 132 18.45 -6.37 -5.68
C ALA A 132 19.34 -7.00 -4.60
N TYR A 133 19.34 -8.31 -4.46
CA TYR A 133 20.19 -9.05 -3.53
C TYR A 133 21.68 -8.87 -3.85
N ALA A 134 22.07 -9.00 -5.12
CA ALA A 134 23.46 -8.85 -5.55
C ALA A 134 24.01 -7.42 -5.37
N THR A 135 23.12 -6.41 -5.34
CA THR A 135 23.52 -4.99 -5.26
C THR A 135 23.27 -4.37 -3.87
N SER A 136 22.48 -5.02 -3.00
CA SER A 136 22.28 -4.58 -1.62
C SER A 136 23.42 -5.02 -0.71
N VAL A 137 23.51 -4.39 0.46
CA VAL A 137 24.50 -4.72 1.46
C VAL A 137 23.91 -5.54 2.59
N GLU A 138 24.70 -6.43 3.16
CA GLU A 138 24.33 -7.26 4.31
C GLU A 138 23.80 -6.37 5.46
N ASN A 139 22.71 -6.81 6.13
CA ASN A 139 21.96 -6.05 7.14
C ASN A 139 21.32 -4.73 6.65
N GLY A 140 21.45 -4.40 5.36
CA GLY A 140 20.83 -3.23 4.74
C GLY A 140 19.49 -3.53 4.08
N PRO A 141 18.79 -2.49 3.56
CA PRO A 141 17.57 -2.70 2.82
C PRO A 141 17.83 -3.43 1.50
N LEU A 142 16.94 -4.36 1.14
CA LEU A 142 16.99 -5.08 -0.14
C LEU A 142 16.83 -4.13 -1.34
N PHE A 143 15.98 -3.09 -1.17
CA PHE A 143 15.80 -2.02 -2.15
C PHE A 143 16.19 -0.67 -1.51
N PRO A 144 17.47 -0.29 -1.51
CA PRO A 144 17.95 0.91 -0.85
C PRO A 144 17.46 2.19 -1.54
N ASN A 145 17.31 3.26 -0.77
CA ASN A 145 17.15 4.60 -1.31
C ASN A 145 18.49 5.14 -1.84
N GLY A 146 18.50 6.33 -2.50
CA GLY A 146 19.71 6.92 -3.05
C GLY A 146 20.83 7.25 -2.04
N LYS A 147 20.59 7.04 -0.73
CA LYS A 147 21.56 7.20 0.36
C LYS A 147 21.94 5.86 1.01
N GLY A 148 21.50 4.73 0.44
CA GLY A 148 21.74 3.39 0.97
C GLY A 148 20.84 2.95 2.12
N GLY A 149 19.89 3.78 2.57
CA GLY A 149 18.98 3.47 3.67
C GLY A 149 17.60 3.03 3.21
N PHE A 150 16.71 2.80 4.18
CA PHE A 150 15.30 2.47 3.91
C PHE A 150 14.55 3.65 3.31
N TRP A 151 13.56 3.33 2.47
CA TRP A 151 12.64 4.33 1.93
C TRP A 151 11.58 4.72 2.97
N ASN A 152 11.21 6.01 2.98
CA ASN A 152 9.94 6.43 3.57
C ASN A 152 8.82 6.15 2.55
N GLU A 153 7.76 5.45 2.97
CA GLU A 153 6.64 5.03 2.11
C GLU A 153 6.01 6.21 1.36
N LYS A 154 5.66 7.31 2.08
CA LYS A 154 5.05 8.49 1.48
C LYS A 154 5.97 9.12 0.42
N ASN A 155 7.27 9.21 0.71
CA ASN A 155 8.25 9.78 -0.22
C ASN A 155 8.42 8.89 -1.45
N TRP A 156 8.54 7.57 -1.27
CA TRP A 156 8.65 6.65 -2.39
C TRP A 156 7.41 6.71 -3.29
N ARG A 157 6.20 6.63 -2.70
CA ARG A 157 4.95 6.69 -3.44
C ARG A 157 4.81 7.99 -4.23
N ASN A 158 5.06 9.14 -3.60
CA ASN A 158 4.81 10.45 -4.23
C ASN A 158 5.90 10.87 -5.21
N ARG A 159 7.16 10.45 -4.99
CA ARG A 159 8.32 10.91 -5.77
C ARG A 159 8.89 9.86 -6.71
N LYS A 160 8.43 8.61 -6.63
CA LYS A 160 8.90 7.51 -7.47
C LYS A 160 7.74 6.81 -8.17
N PHE A 161 6.79 6.26 -7.42
CA PHE A 161 5.71 5.46 -7.98
C PHE A 161 4.80 6.26 -8.93
N TYR A 162 4.24 7.39 -8.49
CA TYR A 162 3.36 8.15 -9.36
C TYR A 162 4.07 8.82 -10.55
N PRO A 163 5.27 9.43 -10.41
CA PRO A 163 6.03 9.87 -11.58
C PRO A 163 6.34 8.76 -12.57
N PHE A 164 6.68 7.57 -12.08
CA PHE A 164 6.92 6.40 -12.92
C PHE A 164 5.67 6.00 -13.73
N LEU A 165 4.48 5.97 -13.12
CA LEU A 165 3.24 5.66 -13.84
C LEU A 165 2.89 6.71 -14.89
N GLU A 166 3.21 7.99 -14.65
CA GLU A 166 3.05 9.08 -15.63
C GLU A 166 4.03 8.90 -16.79
N GLU A 167 5.29 8.60 -16.51
CA GLU A 167 6.35 8.40 -17.51
C GLU A 167 6.01 7.27 -18.49
N ILE A 168 5.44 6.16 -18.00
CA ILE A 168 5.04 5.02 -18.84
C ILE A 168 3.60 5.13 -19.37
N GLY A 169 2.94 6.29 -19.19
CA GLY A 169 1.63 6.60 -19.78
C GLY A 169 0.42 5.91 -19.12
N ILE A 170 0.54 5.38 -17.91
CA ILE A 170 -0.55 4.66 -17.23
C ILE A 170 -1.52 5.62 -16.54
N GLN A 171 -1.00 6.60 -15.78
CA GLN A 171 -1.84 7.63 -15.14
C GLN A 171 -1.04 8.91 -14.88
N PRO A 172 -1.73 10.09 -14.86
CA PRO A 172 -1.08 11.35 -14.49
C PRO A 172 -0.57 11.33 -13.04
N ASN A 173 0.57 11.96 -12.82
CA ASN A 173 1.15 12.11 -11.48
C ASN A 173 0.39 13.19 -10.68
N PRO A 174 -0.28 12.83 -9.57
CA PRO A 174 -1.01 13.79 -8.75
C PRO A 174 -0.14 14.65 -7.83
N TYR A 175 1.19 14.51 -7.88
CA TYR A 175 2.14 15.23 -7.02
C TYR A 175 3.15 16.01 -7.84
N ASP A 176 3.62 17.13 -7.31
CA ASP A 176 4.71 17.92 -7.84
C ASP A 176 6.09 17.32 -7.49
N GLU A 177 7.15 17.95 -7.94
CA GLU A 177 8.55 17.55 -7.70
C GLU A 177 8.92 17.47 -6.19
N ASN A 178 8.23 18.26 -5.35
CA ASN A 178 8.40 18.27 -3.90
C ASN A 178 7.54 17.21 -3.19
N GLY A 179 6.74 16.45 -3.93
CA GLY A 179 5.80 15.44 -3.40
C GLY A 179 4.56 16.07 -2.75
N LYS A 180 4.25 17.35 -3.05
CA LYS A 180 3.02 18.02 -2.66
C LYS A 180 1.95 17.77 -3.72
N ARG A 181 0.72 17.57 -3.28
CA ARG A 181 -0.40 17.29 -4.18
C ARG A 181 -0.73 18.51 -5.03
N LYS A 182 -0.82 18.32 -6.35
CA LYS A 182 -1.18 19.36 -7.32
C LYS A 182 -2.66 19.78 -7.12
N PRO A 183 -3.00 21.06 -7.25
CA PRO A 183 -4.36 21.57 -7.00
C PRO A 183 -5.44 20.90 -7.84
N GLU A 184 -5.17 20.59 -9.11
CA GLU A 184 -6.10 19.94 -10.03
C GLU A 184 -6.49 18.50 -9.63
N PHE A 185 -5.72 17.90 -8.73
CA PHE A 185 -6.00 16.58 -8.13
C PHE A 185 -6.59 16.67 -6.72
N ALA A 186 -6.85 17.89 -6.21
CA ALA A 186 -7.43 18.05 -4.89
C ALA A 186 -8.77 17.30 -4.78
N GLY A 187 -8.92 16.47 -3.74
CA GLY A 187 -10.12 15.65 -3.53
C GLY A 187 -10.31 14.46 -4.49
N LYS A 188 -9.46 14.28 -5.50
CA LYS A 188 -9.51 13.14 -6.43
C LYS A 188 -8.60 12.02 -5.93
N LEU A 189 -9.04 10.76 -6.00
CA LEU A 189 -8.19 9.61 -5.75
C LEU A 189 -7.35 9.28 -7.00
N ALA A 190 -6.14 8.78 -6.81
CA ALA A 190 -5.39 8.17 -7.89
C ALA A 190 -6.06 6.85 -8.30
N THR A 191 -6.12 6.55 -9.59
CA THR A 191 -6.70 5.31 -10.12
C THR A 191 -5.93 4.10 -9.58
N TYR A 192 -4.61 4.13 -9.72
CA TYR A 192 -3.73 3.07 -9.24
C TYR A 192 -2.97 3.53 -8.00
N THR A 193 -2.76 2.59 -7.07
CA THR A 193 -1.96 2.81 -5.87
C THR A 193 -1.13 1.56 -5.59
N PRO A 194 0.04 1.69 -4.97
CA PRO A 194 0.91 0.56 -4.68
C PRO A 194 0.41 -0.24 -3.46
N TYR A 195 -0.79 -0.83 -3.58
CA TYR A 195 -1.41 -1.68 -2.55
C TYR A 195 -1.86 -2.98 -3.17
#